data_4efacceb2bc50e70b63261a673438075
#
_entry.id   4efacceb2bc50e70b63261a673438075
#
_cell.length_a   1.000
_cell.length_b   1.000
_cell.length_c   1.000
_cell.angle_alpha   90.00
_cell.angle_beta   90.00
_cell.angle_gamma   90.00
#
_symmetry.space_group_name_H-M   'P 1'
#
loop_
_entity.id
_entity.type
_entity.pdbx_description
1 polymer ?
#
loop_
_entity_poly.entity_id
_entity_poly.type
_entity_poly.pdbx_seq_one_letter_code
_entity_poly.pdbx_strand_id
1 'polypeptide(L)'
;MNVRFPAAGRTAIFGFAMLLLAACASHPRPLQGEFAQISPYDALNTDSTGAMVRWGGRIVHTDPLPNQTCFEVLSTRLGSYGRPYWAGDDVGDRFIACRAGFYDPALFQADRDITFAGRIQGYENRRIGEYEYRMPRIVADVVYLWPIVDRVDVITYPAPWPWWGYW
;
A
#
# COMPACT_ATOMS: atom_id res chain seq x y z
N MET A 1 -51.95 5.59 35.05
CA MET A 1 -52.03 6.00 33.62
C MET A 1 -50.79 5.38 32.91
N ASN A 2 -50.98 4.19 32.32
CA ASN A 2 -49.87 3.41 31.73
C ASN A 2 -49.71 3.79 30.25
N VAL A 3 -48.66 4.51 29.95
CA VAL A 3 -48.30 4.84 28.54
C VAL A 3 -47.58 3.66 27.93
N ARG A 4 -48.25 2.93 27.03
CA ARG A 4 -47.62 1.88 26.19
C ARG A 4 -47.01 2.56 24.97
N PHE A 5 -45.67 2.55 24.86
CA PHE A 5 -44.96 2.94 23.63
C PHE A 5 -45.07 1.79 22.60
N PRO A 6 -45.44 2.09 21.36
CA PRO A 6 -45.55 1.07 20.32
C PRO A 6 -44.18 0.49 19.97
N ALA A 7 -44.12 -0.84 19.85
CA ALA A 7 -42.88 -1.62 19.58
C ALA A 7 -42.20 -1.29 18.22
N ALA A 8 -42.91 -0.64 17.31
CA ALA A 8 -42.41 -0.30 15.96
C ALA A 8 -41.25 0.73 15.93
N GLY A 9 -41.12 1.58 16.97
CA GLY A 9 -40.05 2.58 17.04
C GLY A 9 -38.69 2.05 17.44
N ARG A 10 -38.62 0.89 18.10
CA ARG A 10 -37.36 0.33 18.60
C ARG A 10 -36.54 -0.39 17.51
N THR A 11 -37.21 -1.02 16.55
CA THR A 11 -36.57 -1.69 15.41
C THR A 11 -35.99 -0.70 14.40
N ALA A 12 -36.60 0.45 14.18
CA ALA A 12 -36.12 1.49 13.30
C ALA A 12 -34.83 2.15 13.80
N ILE A 13 -34.68 2.34 15.11
CA ILE A 13 -33.49 2.94 15.72
C ILE A 13 -32.28 1.99 15.64
N PHE A 14 -32.52 0.68 15.85
CA PHE A 14 -31.45 -0.33 15.69
C PHE A 14 -30.96 -0.48 14.24
N GLY A 15 -31.85 -0.38 13.25
CA GLY A 15 -31.49 -0.44 11.84
C GLY A 15 -30.67 0.79 11.40
N PHE A 16 -30.97 1.97 11.91
CA PHE A 16 -30.23 3.20 11.59
C PHE A 16 -28.84 3.24 12.27
N ALA A 17 -28.72 2.71 13.49
CA ALA A 17 -27.44 2.60 14.18
C ALA A 17 -26.45 1.63 13.51
N MET A 18 -26.94 0.56 12.87
CA MET A 18 -26.09 -0.38 12.11
C MET A 18 -25.54 0.21 10.80
N LEU A 19 -26.25 1.14 10.18
CA LEU A 19 -25.80 1.82 8.96
C LEU A 19 -24.64 2.81 9.21
N LEU A 20 -24.49 3.32 10.41
CA LEU A 20 -23.43 4.27 10.77
C LEU A 20 -22.09 3.61 11.10
N LEU A 21 -22.03 2.30 11.28
CA LEU A 21 -20.82 1.54 11.58
C LEU A 21 -20.02 1.11 10.34
N ALA A 22 -20.53 1.36 9.14
CA ALA A 22 -19.79 1.16 7.89
C ALA A 22 -18.80 2.32 7.60
N ALA A 23 -18.10 2.82 8.62
CA ALA A 23 -16.95 3.70 8.45
C ALA A 23 -15.81 2.87 7.84
N CYS A 24 -15.86 2.71 6.53
CA CYS A 24 -14.91 1.94 5.76
C CYS A 24 -13.51 2.49 5.96
N ALA A 25 -12.62 1.65 6.43
CA ALA A 25 -11.19 1.85 6.32
C ALA A 25 -10.84 2.15 4.87
N SER A 26 -10.62 3.42 4.54
CA SER A 26 -10.34 3.86 3.17
C SER A 26 -8.84 4.07 2.98
N HIS A 27 -8.37 3.88 1.75
CA HIS A 27 -7.01 4.26 1.37
C HIS A 27 -6.74 5.73 1.71
N PRO A 28 -5.48 6.11 2.01
CA PRO A 28 -5.11 7.52 2.09
C PRO A 28 -5.64 8.29 0.88
N ARG A 29 -6.16 9.50 1.10
CA ARG A 29 -6.81 10.28 0.03
C ARG A 29 -6.02 10.34 -1.28
N PRO A 30 -4.68 10.53 -1.27
CA PRO A 30 -3.89 10.56 -2.51
C PRO A 30 -3.90 9.23 -3.27
N LEU A 31 -4.14 8.11 -2.61
CA LEU A 31 -4.14 6.76 -3.20
C LEU A 31 -5.55 6.26 -3.58
N GLN A 32 -6.57 7.10 -3.42
CA GLN A 32 -7.94 6.78 -3.84
C GLN A 32 -8.10 6.96 -5.34
N GLY A 33 -8.95 6.15 -5.96
CA GLY A 33 -9.23 6.21 -7.38
C GLY A 33 -9.53 4.83 -7.96
N GLU A 34 -9.81 4.81 -9.24
CA GLU A 34 -10.00 3.59 -10.01
C GLU A 34 -8.69 3.24 -10.72
N PHE A 35 -8.21 2.03 -10.52
CA PHE A 35 -6.95 1.54 -11.05
C PHE A 35 -7.15 0.17 -11.69
N ALA A 36 -6.49 -0.03 -12.82
CA ALA A 36 -6.43 -1.34 -13.44
C ALA A 36 -5.72 -2.34 -12.49
N GLN A 37 -6.31 -3.52 -12.34
CA GLN A 37 -5.76 -4.59 -11.50
C GLN A 37 -4.70 -5.38 -12.29
N ILE A 38 -3.64 -4.70 -12.68
CA ILE A 38 -2.52 -5.21 -13.45
C ILE A 38 -1.30 -5.13 -12.54
N SER A 39 -0.62 -6.26 -12.33
CA SER A 39 0.64 -6.27 -11.60
C SER A 39 1.80 -5.81 -12.52
N PRO A 40 2.98 -5.42 -11.96
CA PRO A 40 4.16 -5.18 -12.77
C PRO A 40 4.56 -6.37 -13.65
N TYR A 41 4.37 -7.60 -13.14
CA TYR A 41 4.59 -8.84 -13.91
C TYR A 41 3.63 -8.95 -15.10
N ASP A 42 2.34 -8.73 -14.88
CA ASP A 42 1.33 -8.80 -15.95
C ASP A 42 1.59 -7.75 -17.02
N ALA A 43 2.03 -6.56 -16.61
CA ALA A 43 2.37 -5.48 -17.52
C ALA A 43 3.54 -5.82 -18.45
N LEU A 44 4.45 -6.72 -18.06
CA LEU A 44 5.55 -7.19 -18.91
C LEU A 44 5.05 -8.14 -20.01
N ASN A 45 3.96 -8.85 -19.78
CA ASN A 45 3.44 -9.89 -20.66
C ASN A 45 2.26 -9.41 -21.53
N THR A 46 1.71 -8.24 -21.24
CA THR A 46 0.59 -7.64 -22.01
C THR A 46 0.90 -6.19 -22.31
N ASP A 47 0.47 -5.69 -23.47
CA ASP A 47 0.56 -4.24 -23.76
C ASP A 47 -0.47 -3.50 -22.91
N SER A 48 0.01 -2.98 -21.79
CA SER A 48 -0.77 -2.22 -20.81
C SER A 48 -0.42 -0.73 -20.81
N THR A 49 0.25 -0.25 -21.85
CA THR A 49 0.63 1.15 -22.00
C THR A 49 -0.61 2.05 -21.91
N GLY A 50 -0.53 3.11 -21.12
CA GLY A 50 -1.62 4.05 -20.88
C GLY A 50 -2.55 3.65 -19.73
N ALA A 51 -2.51 2.41 -19.22
CA ALA A 51 -3.32 2.00 -18.09
C ALA A 51 -2.96 2.77 -16.81
N MET A 52 -3.97 3.16 -16.04
CA MET A 52 -3.82 3.78 -14.73
C MET A 52 -3.68 2.68 -13.68
N VAL A 53 -2.56 2.66 -12.99
CA VAL A 53 -2.23 1.61 -12.01
C VAL A 53 -1.86 2.20 -10.66
N ARG A 54 -2.01 1.38 -9.62
CA ARG A 54 -1.52 1.67 -8.28
C ARG A 54 -0.60 0.54 -7.85
N TRP A 55 0.70 0.81 -7.83
CA TRP A 55 1.75 -0.13 -7.49
C TRP A 55 2.54 0.34 -6.29
N GLY A 56 3.04 -0.58 -5.51
CA GLY A 56 3.91 -0.26 -4.40
C GLY A 56 4.85 -1.41 -4.05
N GLY A 57 5.77 -1.10 -3.15
CA GLY A 57 6.82 -2.02 -2.77
C GLY A 57 7.88 -1.33 -1.92
N ARG A 58 9.09 -1.85 -1.96
CA ARG A 58 10.28 -1.23 -1.34
C ARG A 58 11.14 -0.54 -2.37
N ILE A 59 11.60 0.64 -2.01
CA ILE A 59 12.57 1.38 -2.80
C ILE A 59 13.86 0.56 -2.86
N VAL A 60 14.35 0.31 -4.06
CA VAL A 60 15.68 -0.27 -4.30
C VAL A 60 16.69 0.84 -4.55
N HIS A 61 16.30 1.82 -5.37
CA HIS A 61 17.12 2.96 -5.71
C HIS A 61 16.28 4.19 -6.00
N THR A 62 16.80 5.36 -5.61
CA THR A 62 16.21 6.67 -5.92
C THR A 62 17.22 7.47 -6.74
N ASP A 63 16.80 7.86 -7.93
CA ASP A 63 17.64 8.52 -8.94
C ASP A 63 17.09 9.91 -9.27
N PRO A 64 17.62 10.98 -8.64
CA PRO A 64 17.27 12.35 -8.96
C PRO A 64 17.87 12.75 -10.31
N LEU A 65 17.00 13.05 -11.26
CA LEU A 65 17.37 13.59 -12.59
C LEU A 65 17.06 15.09 -12.64
N PRO A 66 17.55 15.82 -13.65
CA PRO A 66 17.40 17.30 -13.71
C PRO A 66 15.96 17.81 -13.59
N ASN A 67 14.97 17.07 -14.13
CA ASN A 67 13.57 17.52 -14.17
C ASN A 67 12.60 16.57 -13.46
N GLN A 68 13.07 15.43 -12.97
CA GLN A 68 12.25 14.41 -12.33
C GLN A 68 13.10 13.57 -11.40
N THR A 69 12.45 12.83 -10.52
CA THR A 69 13.09 11.76 -9.76
C THR A 69 12.46 10.43 -10.17
N CYS A 70 13.28 9.43 -10.44
CA CYS A 70 12.87 8.08 -10.74
C CYS A 70 13.21 7.15 -9.57
N PHE A 71 12.31 6.23 -9.30
CA PHE A 71 12.44 5.24 -8.24
C PHE A 71 12.44 3.85 -8.88
N GLU A 72 13.44 3.05 -8.57
CA GLU A 72 13.41 1.62 -8.82
C GLU A 72 12.80 0.95 -7.58
N VAL A 73 11.77 0.14 -7.79
CA VAL A 73 10.96 -0.42 -6.71
C VAL A 73 10.80 -1.92 -6.90
N LEU A 74 11.09 -2.68 -5.85
CA LEU A 74 10.76 -4.09 -5.77
C LEU A 74 9.30 -4.19 -5.34
N SER A 75 8.43 -4.65 -6.23
CA SER A 75 6.99 -4.65 -5.99
C SER A 75 6.55 -5.75 -5.04
N THR A 76 5.45 -5.51 -4.37
CA THR A 76 4.65 -6.52 -3.69
C THR A 76 3.18 -6.15 -3.82
N ARG A 77 2.29 -7.07 -3.52
CA ARG A 77 0.87 -6.74 -3.49
C ARG A 77 0.58 -5.69 -2.41
N LEU A 78 -0.48 -4.93 -2.63
CA LEU A 78 -0.94 -3.93 -1.68
C LEU A 78 -1.99 -4.50 -0.75
N GLY A 79 -1.87 -4.19 0.53
CA GLY A 79 -2.89 -4.45 1.52
C GLY A 79 -4.11 -3.53 1.37
N SER A 80 -5.11 -3.71 2.23
CA SER A 80 -6.41 -3.02 2.17
C SER A 80 -6.33 -1.49 2.19
N TYR A 81 -5.25 -0.93 2.72
CA TYR A 81 -5.02 0.54 2.76
C TYR A 81 -4.10 1.04 1.64
N GLY A 82 -3.69 0.16 0.73
CA GLY A 82 -2.74 0.51 -0.33
C GLY A 82 -1.28 0.52 0.13
N ARG A 83 -0.98 0.05 1.35
CA ARG A 83 0.38 -0.14 1.83
C ARG A 83 0.96 -1.44 1.28
N PRO A 84 2.25 -1.49 0.88
CA PRO A 84 2.94 -2.72 0.55
C PRO A 84 2.80 -3.76 1.66
N TYR A 85 2.45 -4.98 1.28
CA TYR A 85 2.23 -6.08 2.22
C TYR A 85 3.29 -7.15 2.03
N TRP A 86 4.11 -7.34 3.06
CA TRP A 86 5.24 -8.27 3.07
C TRP A 86 4.87 -9.49 3.92
N ALA A 87 4.46 -10.57 3.28
CA ALA A 87 4.18 -11.85 3.93
C ALA A 87 4.85 -12.97 3.14
N GLY A 88 5.80 -13.65 3.78
CA GLY A 88 6.56 -14.71 3.13
C GLY A 88 7.32 -14.22 1.90
N ASP A 89 7.30 -15.02 0.84
CA ASP A 89 7.99 -14.79 -0.42
C ASP A 89 7.13 -14.05 -1.47
N ASP A 90 6.11 -13.32 -1.04
CA ASP A 90 5.17 -12.59 -1.92
C ASP A 90 5.82 -11.31 -2.49
N VAL A 91 6.90 -11.52 -3.23
CA VAL A 91 7.70 -10.48 -3.89
C VAL A 91 7.43 -10.54 -5.37
N GLY A 92 7.04 -9.39 -5.95
CA GLY A 92 6.80 -9.26 -7.38
C GLY A 92 8.02 -8.75 -8.14
N ASP A 93 7.81 -8.46 -9.42
CA ASP A 93 8.83 -7.90 -10.29
C ASP A 93 9.17 -6.46 -9.94
N ARG A 94 10.32 -5.99 -10.42
CA ARG A 94 10.69 -4.58 -10.29
C ARG A 94 9.94 -3.71 -11.28
N PHE A 95 9.69 -2.48 -10.90
CA PHE A 95 9.19 -1.43 -11.79
C PHE A 95 9.91 -0.11 -11.53
N ILE A 96 9.80 0.81 -12.49
CA ILE A 96 10.32 2.16 -12.39
C ILE A 96 9.15 3.13 -12.29
N ALA A 97 9.17 4.00 -11.27
CA ALA A 97 8.21 5.08 -11.12
C ALA A 97 8.94 6.42 -11.19
N CYS A 98 8.57 7.27 -12.15
CA CYS A 98 9.16 8.59 -12.29
C CYS A 98 8.13 9.68 -11.99
N ARG A 99 8.54 10.71 -11.26
CA ARG A 99 7.72 11.88 -10.93
C ARG A 99 8.50 13.15 -11.19
N ALA A 100 7.86 14.15 -11.79
CA ALA A 100 8.44 15.48 -11.95
C ALA A 100 8.78 16.10 -10.58
N GLY A 101 9.92 16.78 -10.51
CA GLY A 101 10.43 17.43 -9.31
C GLY A 101 11.52 16.60 -8.61
N PHE A 102 12.04 17.19 -7.55
CA PHE A 102 13.11 16.62 -6.74
C PHE A 102 12.54 15.92 -5.50
N TYR A 103 12.93 14.67 -5.34
CA TYR A 103 12.66 13.85 -4.15
C TYR A 103 14.00 13.45 -3.55
N ASP A 104 14.25 13.92 -2.33
CA ASP A 104 15.54 13.73 -1.65
C ASP A 104 15.81 12.26 -1.33
N PRO A 105 16.90 11.66 -1.86
CA PRO A 105 17.27 10.29 -1.56
C PRO A 105 17.49 10.02 -0.06
N ALA A 106 17.81 11.03 0.75
CA ALA A 106 17.94 10.88 2.18
C ALA A 106 16.60 10.60 2.88
N LEU A 107 15.48 11.01 2.28
CA LEU A 107 14.12 10.69 2.76
C LEU A 107 13.58 9.44 2.08
N PHE A 108 13.83 9.31 0.77
CA PHE A 108 13.39 8.19 -0.06
C PHE A 108 14.48 7.13 -0.18
N GLN A 109 14.93 6.64 0.98
CA GLN A 109 16.00 5.65 1.09
C GLN A 109 15.57 4.27 0.59
N ALA A 110 16.53 3.43 0.27
CA ALA A 110 16.29 2.01 0.05
C ALA A 110 15.58 1.38 1.26
N ASP A 111 14.84 0.31 1.01
CA ASP A 111 14.04 -0.43 1.96
C ASP A 111 12.82 0.31 2.57
N ARG A 112 12.55 1.56 2.17
CA ARG A 112 11.33 2.27 2.57
C ARG A 112 10.13 1.77 1.76
N ASP A 113 9.02 1.55 2.44
CA ASP A 113 7.74 1.24 1.80
C ASP A 113 7.19 2.48 1.08
N ILE A 114 6.81 2.30 -0.17
CA ILE A 114 6.29 3.36 -1.02
C ILE A 114 5.16 2.84 -1.90
N THR A 115 4.19 3.71 -2.20
CA THR A 115 3.11 3.40 -3.15
C THR A 115 2.96 4.55 -4.12
N PHE A 116 2.80 4.19 -5.38
CA PHE A 116 2.59 5.11 -6.48
C PHE A 116 1.22 4.89 -7.10
N ALA A 117 0.60 5.96 -7.55
CA ALA A 117 -0.50 5.90 -8.51
C ALA A 117 -0.06 6.68 -9.74
N GLY A 118 -0.29 6.10 -10.93
CA GLY A 118 0.19 6.71 -12.16
C GLY A 118 -0.12 5.86 -13.37
N ARG A 119 0.39 6.31 -14.52
CA ARG A 119 0.10 5.73 -15.82
C ARG A 119 1.30 4.98 -16.36
N ILE A 120 1.09 3.77 -16.88
CA ILE A 120 2.13 3.01 -17.57
C ILE A 120 2.54 3.78 -18.83
N GLN A 121 3.82 4.15 -18.93
CA GLN A 121 4.36 4.88 -20.06
C GLN A 121 5.06 3.95 -21.06
N GLY A 122 5.49 2.77 -20.61
CA GLY A 122 6.24 1.82 -21.41
C GLY A 122 7.17 0.98 -20.55
N TYR A 123 8.33 0.65 -21.13
CA TYR A 123 9.28 -0.27 -20.50
C TYR A 123 10.70 0.28 -20.61
N GLU A 124 11.53 -0.06 -19.65
CA GLU A 124 12.95 0.32 -19.63
C GLU A 124 13.79 -0.91 -19.27
N ASN A 125 14.91 -1.11 -20.00
CA ASN A 125 15.87 -2.13 -19.66
C ASN A 125 16.91 -1.55 -18.71
N ARG A 126 17.12 -2.21 -17.58
CA ARG A 126 18.17 -1.88 -16.62
C ARG A 126 19.05 -3.08 -16.33
N ARG A 127 20.31 -2.82 -16.01
CA ARG A 127 21.24 -3.88 -15.63
C ARG A 127 21.23 -4.07 -14.13
N ILE A 128 21.11 -5.34 -13.70
CA ILE A 128 21.30 -5.77 -12.32
C ILE A 128 22.51 -6.72 -12.33
N GLY A 129 23.64 -6.23 -11.93
CA GLY A 129 24.91 -6.92 -12.17
C GLY A 129 25.16 -7.13 -13.67
N GLU A 130 25.32 -8.36 -14.11
CA GLU A 130 25.51 -8.72 -15.53
C GLU A 130 24.16 -9.02 -16.24
N TYR A 131 23.05 -9.03 -15.53
CA TYR A 131 21.74 -9.39 -16.08
C TYR A 131 20.97 -8.15 -16.57
N GLU A 132 20.47 -8.23 -17.80
CA GLU A 132 19.58 -7.21 -18.37
C GLU A 132 18.13 -7.50 -17.94
N TYR A 133 17.56 -6.57 -17.17
CA TYR A 133 16.21 -6.72 -16.60
C TYR A 133 15.27 -5.69 -17.21
N ARG A 134 14.20 -6.16 -17.86
CA ARG A 134 13.14 -5.31 -18.40
C ARG A 134 12.16 -4.96 -17.31
N MET A 135 11.92 -3.67 -17.09
CA MET A 135 11.02 -3.16 -16.08
C MET A 135 9.91 -2.32 -16.70
N PRO A 136 8.65 -2.47 -16.27
CA PRO A 136 7.61 -1.53 -16.64
C PRO A 136 7.89 -0.18 -15.98
N ARG A 137 7.65 0.90 -16.72
CA ARG A 137 7.83 2.28 -16.27
C ARG A 137 6.49 2.99 -16.16
N ILE A 138 6.26 3.68 -15.05
CA ILE A 138 5.09 4.55 -14.85
C ILE A 138 5.52 6.00 -14.68
N VAL A 139 4.69 6.91 -15.17
CA VAL A 139 4.70 8.31 -14.76
C VAL A 139 3.73 8.44 -13.59
N ALA A 140 4.29 8.75 -12.43
CA ALA A 140 3.53 8.80 -11.19
C ALA A 140 2.84 10.16 -11.02
N ASP A 141 1.52 10.13 -10.83
CA ASP A 141 0.72 11.29 -10.41
C ASP A 141 0.78 11.44 -8.89
N VAL A 142 0.96 10.33 -8.18
CA VAL A 142 1.05 10.27 -6.72
C VAL A 142 2.30 9.48 -6.31
N VAL A 143 3.02 10.03 -5.35
CA VAL A 143 4.12 9.38 -4.63
C VAL A 143 3.76 9.39 -3.16
N TYR A 144 3.57 8.23 -2.55
CA TYR A 144 3.18 8.10 -1.15
C TYR A 144 4.20 7.25 -0.38
N LEU A 145 5.06 7.94 0.37
CA LEU A 145 6.04 7.31 1.25
C LEU A 145 5.38 6.95 2.58
N TRP A 146 5.41 5.68 2.94
CA TRP A 146 4.80 5.22 4.19
C TRP A 146 5.66 5.57 5.41
N PRO A 147 5.03 5.92 6.54
CA PRO A 147 5.75 6.09 7.79
C PRO A 147 6.48 4.79 8.17
N ILE A 148 7.66 4.92 8.76
CA ILE A 148 8.34 3.78 9.40
C ILE A 148 7.44 3.33 10.57
N VAL A 149 7.10 2.05 10.58
CA VAL A 149 6.42 1.45 11.71
C VAL A 149 7.46 0.65 12.48
N ASP A 150 7.86 1.17 13.62
CA ASP A 150 8.67 0.40 14.55
C ASP A 150 7.82 -0.77 15.04
N ARG A 151 8.29 -1.99 14.79
CA ARG A 151 7.65 -3.17 15.38
C ARG A 151 7.93 -3.09 16.88
N VAL A 152 6.92 -2.75 17.64
CA VAL A 152 6.95 -2.93 19.08
C VAL A 152 6.78 -4.43 19.31
N ASP A 153 7.86 -5.12 19.63
CA ASP A 153 7.80 -6.49 20.12
C ASP A 153 7.08 -6.45 21.46
N VAL A 154 5.80 -6.80 21.47
CA VAL A 154 5.03 -6.96 22.69
C VAL A 154 5.57 -8.21 23.37
N ILE A 155 6.51 -8.03 24.29
CA ILE A 155 6.95 -9.10 25.17
C ILE A 155 5.77 -9.38 26.12
N THR A 156 4.98 -10.39 25.78
CA THR A 156 3.93 -10.88 26.66
C THR A 156 4.61 -11.67 27.78
N TYR A 157 4.80 -11.05 28.91
CA TYR A 157 5.18 -11.80 30.12
C TYR A 157 4.02 -12.72 30.47
N PRO A 158 4.24 -14.03 30.63
CA PRO A 158 3.19 -14.89 31.14
C PRO A 158 2.79 -14.35 32.52
N ALA A 159 1.49 -14.10 32.70
CA ALA A 159 0.97 -13.67 33.99
C ALA A 159 1.46 -14.66 35.07
N PRO A 160 1.99 -14.17 36.18
CA PRO A 160 2.37 -15.08 37.26
C PRO A 160 1.15 -15.89 37.66
N TRP A 161 1.30 -17.21 37.67
CA TRP A 161 0.24 -18.11 38.06
C TRP A 161 -0.28 -17.68 39.45
N PRO A 162 -1.59 -17.52 39.66
CA PRO A 162 -2.11 -17.20 40.97
C PRO A 162 -1.82 -18.38 41.92
N TRP A 163 -1.09 -18.10 42.95
CA TRP A 163 -0.70 -19.05 44.04
C TRP A 163 -1.94 -19.37 44.92
N TRP A 164 -3.13 -19.47 44.35
CA TRP A 164 -4.35 -19.81 45.08
C TRP A 164 -4.71 -21.25 44.81
N GLY A 165 -4.19 -22.11 45.62
CA GLY A 165 -4.68 -23.47 45.57
C GLY A 165 -3.79 -24.49 46.23
N TYR A 166 -3.72 -24.42 47.55
CA TYR A 166 -3.56 -25.61 48.41
C TYR A 166 -3.74 -25.15 49.89
N TRP A 167 -4.98 -25.19 50.33
CA TRP A 167 -5.33 -25.42 51.73
C TRP A 167 -6.56 -26.29 51.74
#